data_ac10d658a9c1d9dd3bd7217e2e008ef0
#
_entry.id   ac10d658a9c1d9dd3bd7217e2e008ef0
#
_cell.length_a   1.000
_cell.length_b   1.000
_cell.length_c   1.000
_cell.angle_alpha   90.00
_cell.angle_beta   90.00
_cell.angle_gamma   90.00
#
_symmetry.space_group_name_H-M   'P 1'
#
loop_
_entity.id
_entity.type
_entity.pdbx_description
1 polymer ?
#
loop_
_entity_poly.entity_id
_entity_poly.type
_entity_poly.pdbx_seq_one_letter_code
_entity_poly.pdbx_strand_id
1 'polypeptide(L)'
;MVPVSPPVEIISPFVRELFAYWQRRSAGRLAPRPRDIEPGDIKRLLPYISISDVIAEPFDLRYRLGGTAVVETSGYDFTGRFLHEMPVTTGMEHWKKHYVRVVNEKRPFYGRYRGNLGPDFARYVDHGAFPLSSDGVVVDRIIEIEDWSEIRGVVLTGLDLPIWQFEPLPGRRIAEKL
;
A
#
# COMPACT_ATOMS: atom_id res chain seq x y z
N MET A 1 -10.79 3.66 23.05
CA MET A 1 -10.53 3.94 21.61
C MET A 1 -11.67 3.29 20.84
N VAL A 2 -12.47 4.06 20.14
CA VAL A 2 -13.57 3.53 19.31
C VAL A 2 -12.95 2.75 18.16
N PRO A 3 -13.37 1.51 17.89
CA PRO A 3 -12.90 0.79 16.71
C PRO A 3 -13.30 1.61 15.47
N VAL A 4 -12.30 2.04 14.72
CA VAL A 4 -12.52 2.72 13.44
C VAL A 4 -13.02 1.65 12.47
N SER A 5 -14.30 1.66 12.19
CA SER A 5 -14.83 0.82 11.10
C SER A 5 -14.26 1.31 9.78
N PRO A 6 -13.86 0.41 8.88
CA PRO A 6 -13.47 0.85 7.54
C PRO A 6 -14.64 1.62 6.94
N PRO A 7 -14.39 2.74 6.28
CA PRO A 7 -15.47 3.42 5.56
C PRO A 7 -16.11 2.43 4.59
N VAL A 8 -17.40 2.57 4.40
CA VAL A 8 -18.24 1.75 3.49
C VAL A 8 -17.67 1.73 2.05
N GLU A 9 -16.71 2.57 1.76
CA GLU A 9 -16.15 2.82 0.44
C GLU A 9 -14.93 1.97 0.05
N ILE A 10 -14.37 1.14 0.96
CA ILE A 10 -13.34 0.18 0.55
C ILE A 10 -14.05 -0.95 -0.21
N ILE A 11 -13.89 -0.94 -1.52
CA ILE A 11 -14.51 -1.94 -2.40
C ILE A 11 -13.74 -3.25 -2.33
N SER A 12 -12.39 -3.19 -2.33
CA SER A 12 -11.56 -4.38 -2.30
C SER A 12 -11.76 -5.21 -1.02
N PRO A 13 -12.12 -6.49 -1.14
CA PRO A 13 -12.17 -7.40 -0.02
C PRO A 13 -10.78 -7.62 0.60
N PHE A 14 -9.71 -7.53 -0.18
CA PHE A 14 -8.33 -7.74 0.27
C PHE A 14 -7.87 -6.59 1.18
N VAL A 15 -8.13 -5.35 0.79
CA VAL A 15 -7.82 -4.19 1.62
C VAL A 15 -8.62 -4.23 2.93
N ARG A 16 -9.90 -4.58 2.86
CA ARG A 16 -10.75 -4.74 4.07
C ARG A 16 -10.24 -5.83 5.00
N GLU A 17 -9.80 -6.96 4.45
CA GLU A 17 -9.28 -8.07 5.24
C GLU A 17 -7.97 -7.69 5.95
N LEU A 18 -7.04 -7.05 5.23
CA LEU A 18 -5.80 -6.58 5.85
C LEU A 18 -6.08 -5.52 6.92
N PHE A 19 -7.02 -4.59 6.67
CA PHE A 19 -7.44 -3.60 7.65
C PHE A 19 -7.96 -4.26 8.94
N ALA A 20 -8.88 -5.21 8.82
CA ALA A 20 -9.45 -5.92 9.96
C ALA A 20 -8.38 -6.75 10.71
N TYR A 21 -7.46 -7.36 9.98
CA TYR A 21 -6.32 -8.07 10.55
C TYR A 21 -5.41 -7.12 11.33
N TRP A 22 -5.02 -6.01 10.72
CA TRP A 22 -4.19 -4.98 11.33
C TRP A 22 -4.82 -4.43 12.62
N GLN A 23 -6.13 -4.15 12.60
CA GLN A 23 -6.86 -3.70 13.80
C GLN A 23 -6.78 -4.71 14.93
N ARG A 24 -7.04 -5.99 14.65
CA ARG A 24 -6.94 -7.06 15.66
C ARG A 24 -5.53 -7.16 16.24
N ARG A 25 -4.51 -7.07 15.38
CA ARG A 25 -3.11 -7.15 15.83
C ARG A 25 -2.63 -5.91 16.57
N SER A 26 -3.25 -4.77 16.34
CA SER A 26 -2.98 -3.57 17.11
C SER A 26 -3.33 -3.73 18.59
N ALA A 27 -4.40 -4.45 18.91
CA ALA A 27 -4.82 -4.77 20.27
C ALA A 27 -4.84 -3.52 21.20
N GLY A 28 -5.39 -2.41 20.72
CA GLY A 28 -5.44 -1.12 21.44
C GLY A 28 -4.15 -0.29 21.42
N ARG A 29 -3.08 -0.80 20.84
CA ARG A 29 -1.84 -0.04 20.58
C ARG A 29 -2.00 0.88 19.38
N LEU A 30 -1.04 1.79 19.22
CA LEU A 30 -0.94 2.68 18.06
C LEU A 30 -0.92 1.91 16.74
N ALA A 31 -0.10 0.87 16.69
CA ALA A 31 0.08 -0.03 15.56
C ALA A 31 0.55 -1.41 16.05
N PRO A 32 0.38 -2.48 15.24
CA PRO A 32 1.01 -3.76 15.51
C PRO A 32 2.53 -3.63 15.44
N ARG A 33 3.23 -4.50 16.17
CA ARG A 33 4.66 -4.68 15.93
C ARG A 33 4.86 -5.53 14.68
N PRO A 34 5.97 -5.35 13.94
CA PRO A 34 6.29 -6.20 12.79
C PRO A 34 6.22 -7.71 13.12
N ARG A 35 6.66 -8.10 14.31
CA ARG A 35 6.62 -9.50 14.78
C ARG A 35 5.22 -10.02 15.11
N ASP A 36 4.24 -9.15 15.24
CA ASP A 36 2.84 -9.53 15.48
C ASP A 36 2.12 -9.89 14.16
N ILE A 37 2.78 -9.64 13.03
CA ILE A 37 2.26 -9.98 11.70
C ILE A 37 2.66 -11.42 11.37
N GLU A 38 1.68 -12.31 11.39
CA GLU A 38 1.85 -13.73 11.11
C GLU A 38 1.43 -14.02 9.65
N PRO A 39 2.38 -14.34 8.76
CA PRO A 39 2.06 -14.61 7.36
C PRO A 39 1.03 -15.73 7.18
N GLY A 40 1.02 -16.69 8.11
CA GLY A 40 0.05 -17.79 8.12
C GLY A 40 -1.40 -17.36 8.19
N ASP A 41 -1.69 -16.23 8.83
CA ASP A 41 -3.06 -15.71 8.99
C ASP A 41 -3.58 -14.97 7.77
N ILE A 42 -2.66 -14.50 6.90
CA ILE A 42 -2.96 -13.67 5.73
C ILE A 42 -2.44 -14.28 4.42
N LYS A 43 -2.34 -15.61 4.36
CA LYS A 43 -1.74 -16.33 3.23
C LYS A 43 -2.26 -15.89 1.86
N ARG A 44 -3.58 -15.70 1.73
CA ARG A 44 -4.18 -15.30 0.46
C ARG A 44 -3.86 -13.87 0.05
N LEU A 45 -3.45 -13.02 0.99
CA LEU A 45 -3.09 -11.63 0.74
C LEU A 45 -1.61 -11.47 0.38
N LEU A 46 -0.75 -12.43 0.76
CA LEU A 46 0.71 -12.32 0.59
C LEU A 46 1.16 -11.96 -0.84
N PRO A 47 0.54 -12.48 -1.90
CA PRO A 47 0.92 -12.10 -3.26
C PRO A 47 0.75 -10.60 -3.56
N TYR A 48 -0.11 -9.92 -2.82
CA TYR A 48 -0.50 -8.52 -3.02
C TYR A 48 0.11 -7.57 -2.00
N ILE A 49 0.93 -8.10 -1.07
CA ILE A 49 1.51 -7.33 0.04
C ILE A 49 2.93 -6.89 -0.30
N SER A 50 3.22 -5.63 0.03
CA SER A 50 4.58 -5.11 0.11
C SER A 50 4.89 -4.70 1.56
N ILE A 51 6.15 -4.79 1.95
CA ILE A 51 6.63 -4.35 3.27
C ILE A 51 7.83 -3.46 3.07
N SER A 52 7.82 -2.29 3.73
CA SER A 52 8.91 -1.31 3.66
C SER A 52 9.37 -0.88 5.04
N ASP A 53 10.68 -0.69 5.21
CA ASP A 53 11.25 0.05 6.33
C ASP A 53 11.14 1.55 6.04
N VAL A 54 10.86 2.33 7.08
CA VAL A 54 10.78 3.80 7.00
C VAL A 54 12.14 4.40 7.30
N ILE A 55 12.61 5.24 6.40
CA ILE A 55 13.77 6.12 6.60
C ILE A 55 13.23 7.52 6.90
N ALA A 56 13.60 8.09 8.04
CA ALA A 56 13.01 9.35 8.51
C ALA A 56 13.60 10.58 7.83
N GLU A 57 14.94 10.63 7.69
CA GLU A 57 15.63 11.81 7.19
C GLU A 57 16.80 11.44 6.25
N PRO A 58 16.75 11.86 4.98
CA PRO A 58 15.55 12.35 4.30
C PRO A 58 14.49 11.24 4.21
N PHE A 59 13.19 11.62 4.18
CA PHE A 59 12.13 10.61 4.14
C PHE A 59 12.24 9.75 2.88
N ASP A 60 12.26 8.44 3.12
CA ASP A 60 12.27 7.42 2.08
C ASP A 60 11.69 6.10 2.61
N LEU A 61 11.44 5.16 1.74
CA LEU A 61 11.10 3.78 2.09
C LEU A 61 12.12 2.84 1.46
N ARG A 62 12.49 1.80 2.21
CA ARG A 62 13.26 0.70 1.67
C ARG A 62 12.39 -0.55 1.64
N TYR A 63 12.07 -1.04 0.46
CA TYR A 63 11.26 -2.24 0.29
C TYR A 63 12.00 -3.48 0.75
N ARG A 64 11.41 -4.19 1.71
CA ARG A 64 11.93 -5.46 2.21
C ARG A 64 11.35 -6.66 1.45
N LEU A 65 10.12 -6.50 0.99
CA LEU A 65 9.34 -7.53 0.32
C LEU A 65 8.42 -6.89 -0.70
N GLY A 66 8.39 -7.46 -1.90
CA GLY A 66 7.34 -7.25 -2.90
C GLY A 66 6.55 -8.55 -3.09
N GLY A 67 5.23 -8.47 -2.95
CA GLY A 67 4.36 -9.61 -3.22
C GLY A 67 4.44 -10.06 -4.67
N THR A 68 4.30 -11.35 -4.92
CA THR A 68 4.49 -11.92 -6.27
C THR A 68 3.55 -11.34 -7.31
N ALA A 69 2.27 -11.09 -6.96
CA ALA A 69 1.33 -10.47 -7.88
C ALA A 69 1.67 -8.99 -8.16
N VAL A 70 2.23 -8.28 -7.17
CA VAL A 70 2.68 -6.89 -7.35
C VAL A 70 3.88 -6.85 -8.29
N VAL A 71 4.88 -7.71 -8.04
CA VAL A 71 6.09 -7.82 -8.88
C VAL A 71 5.75 -8.25 -10.31
N GLU A 72 4.91 -9.28 -10.47
CA GLU A 72 4.47 -9.75 -11.79
C GLU A 72 3.75 -8.66 -12.59
N THR A 73 2.87 -7.90 -11.91
CA THR A 73 2.09 -6.85 -12.58
C THR A 73 2.92 -5.60 -12.86
N SER A 74 3.81 -5.21 -11.94
CA SER A 74 4.72 -4.08 -12.17
C SER A 74 5.84 -4.39 -13.17
N GLY A 75 6.11 -5.68 -13.40
CA GLY A 75 7.22 -6.13 -14.23
C GLY A 75 8.60 -5.86 -13.63
N TYR A 76 8.66 -5.50 -12.36
CA TYR A 76 9.87 -5.09 -11.68
C TYR A 76 9.91 -5.55 -10.23
N ASP A 77 10.95 -6.30 -9.86
CA ASP A 77 11.20 -6.66 -8.47
C ASP A 77 11.94 -5.52 -7.75
N PHE A 78 11.22 -4.85 -6.89
CA PHE A 78 11.74 -3.74 -6.09
C PHE A 78 12.26 -4.16 -4.70
N THR A 79 12.33 -5.44 -4.41
CA THR A 79 12.87 -5.94 -3.14
C THR A 79 14.30 -5.46 -2.92
N GLY A 80 14.54 -4.82 -1.78
CA GLY A 80 15.83 -4.21 -1.42
C GLY A 80 16.04 -2.78 -1.96
N ARG A 81 15.18 -2.29 -2.84
CA ARG A 81 15.26 -0.96 -3.44
C ARG A 81 14.61 0.11 -2.56
N PHE A 82 14.99 1.34 -2.81
CA PHE A 82 14.40 2.52 -2.18
C PHE A 82 13.27 3.09 -3.04
N LEU A 83 12.34 3.80 -2.39
CA LEU A 83 11.23 4.46 -3.07
C LEU A 83 11.71 5.43 -4.15
N HIS A 84 12.78 6.20 -3.87
CA HIS A 84 13.35 7.14 -4.86
C HIS A 84 13.98 6.45 -6.07
N GLU A 85 14.30 5.17 -5.99
CA GLU A 85 14.86 4.37 -7.09
C GLU A 85 13.78 3.73 -7.96
N MET A 86 12.50 3.87 -7.58
CA MET A 86 11.42 3.27 -8.35
C MET A 86 11.32 3.91 -9.73
N PRO A 87 11.14 3.11 -10.78
CA PRO A 87 11.11 3.62 -12.16
C PRO A 87 9.87 4.43 -12.50
N VAL A 88 9.04 4.73 -11.51
CA VAL A 88 7.80 5.51 -11.65
C VAL A 88 8.12 6.98 -11.53
N THR A 89 8.07 7.70 -12.63
CA THR A 89 8.38 9.13 -12.66
C THR A 89 7.17 10.02 -12.36
N THR A 90 5.97 9.54 -12.65
CA THR A 90 4.73 10.31 -12.48
C THR A 90 3.99 9.82 -11.23
N GLY A 91 3.61 10.74 -10.35
CA GLY A 91 2.87 10.42 -9.13
C GLY A 91 3.71 10.04 -7.92
N MET A 92 5.03 9.91 -8.04
CA MET A 92 5.92 9.56 -6.93
C MET A 92 5.81 10.52 -5.75
N GLU A 93 5.75 11.82 -6.02
CA GLU A 93 5.56 12.83 -4.97
C GLU A 93 4.22 12.67 -4.23
N HIS A 94 3.18 12.25 -4.95
CA HIS A 94 1.89 11.95 -4.35
C HIS A 94 1.97 10.74 -3.41
N TRP A 95 2.60 9.65 -3.86
CA TRP A 95 2.85 8.48 -3.03
C TRP A 95 3.69 8.80 -1.80
N LYS A 96 4.77 9.52 -1.98
CA LYS A 96 5.62 9.96 -0.87
C LYS A 96 4.83 10.73 0.18
N LYS A 97 3.95 11.65 -0.25
CA LYS A 97 3.05 12.38 0.68
C LYS A 97 2.11 11.45 1.43
N HIS A 98 1.57 10.42 0.78
CA HIS A 98 0.72 9.43 1.46
C HIS A 98 1.51 8.67 2.52
N TYR A 99 2.69 8.18 2.20
CA TYR A 99 3.52 7.47 3.18
C TYR A 99 3.95 8.36 4.34
N VAL A 100 4.33 9.61 4.07
CA VAL A 100 4.61 10.60 5.12
C VAL A 100 3.41 10.76 6.05
N ARG A 101 2.19 10.80 5.51
CA ARG A 101 0.97 10.87 6.34
C ARG A 101 0.77 9.61 7.17
N VAL A 102 0.94 8.41 6.61
CA VAL A 102 0.86 7.14 7.37
C VAL A 102 1.79 7.18 8.58
N VAL A 103 3.02 7.66 8.36
CA VAL A 103 4.04 7.75 9.42
C VAL A 103 3.71 8.81 10.45
N ASN A 104 3.37 10.01 10.03
CA ASN A 104 3.15 11.14 10.94
C ASN A 104 1.82 11.04 11.70
N GLU A 105 0.75 10.63 11.01
CA GLU A 105 -0.57 10.47 11.60
C GLU A 105 -0.74 9.12 12.31
N LYS A 106 0.21 8.21 12.09
CA LYS A 106 0.27 6.88 12.73
C LYS A 106 -1.02 6.09 12.58
N ARG A 107 -1.64 6.20 11.42
CA ARG A 107 -2.90 5.53 11.09
C ARG A 107 -2.90 5.00 9.67
N PRO A 108 -3.73 3.99 9.36
CA PRO A 108 -3.87 3.49 8.00
C PRO A 108 -4.37 4.56 7.03
N PHE A 109 -3.84 4.49 5.81
CA PHE A 109 -4.39 5.16 4.65
C PHE A 109 -4.76 4.11 3.63
N TYR A 110 -5.92 4.27 3.02
CA TYR A 110 -6.41 3.41 1.96
C TYR A 110 -7.20 4.25 0.95
N GLY A 111 -7.25 3.77 -0.25
CA GLY A 111 -7.93 4.47 -1.34
C GLY A 111 -7.92 3.66 -2.61
N ARG A 112 -8.35 4.30 -3.65
CA ARG A 112 -8.37 3.75 -5.00
C ARG A 112 -7.62 4.70 -5.92
N TYR A 113 -6.79 4.16 -6.76
CA TYR A 113 -6.13 4.91 -7.81
C TYR A 113 -6.39 4.28 -9.17
N ARG A 114 -6.17 5.07 -10.22
CA ARG A 114 -6.24 4.61 -11.58
C ARG A 114 -4.83 4.32 -12.08
N GLY A 115 -4.53 3.06 -12.33
CA GLY A 115 -3.32 2.67 -13.03
C GLY A 115 -3.51 2.77 -14.53
N ASN A 116 -2.67 3.53 -15.22
CA ASN A 116 -2.59 3.52 -16.67
C ASN A 116 -1.64 2.41 -17.12
N LEU A 117 -2.19 1.36 -17.71
CA LEU A 117 -1.44 0.22 -18.21
C LEU A 117 -1.19 0.31 -19.72
N GLY A 118 -1.39 1.49 -20.31
CA GLY A 118 -1.28 1.77 -21.74
C GLY A 118 -2.44 2.62 -22.24
N PRO A 119 -2.43 3.04 -23.54
CA PRO A 119 -3.40 3.97 -24.08
C PRO A 119 -4.86 3.55 -23.93
N ASP A 120 -5.12 2.25 -23.93
CA ASP A 120 -6.47 1.69 -23.92
C ASP A 120 -6.81 0.91 -22.63
N PHE A 121 -5.90 0.86 -21.65
CA PHE A 121 -6.05 0.09 -20.42
C PHE A 121 -5.85 0.94 -19.17
N ALA A 122 -6.94 1.51 -18.69
CA ALA A 122 -6.98 2.06 -17.36
C ALA A 122 -7.76 1.12 -16.45
N ARG A 123 -7.17 0.75 -15.32
CA ARG A 123 -7.82 -0.05 -14.28
C ARG A 123 -7.72 0.65 -12.94
N TYR A 124 -8.71 0.41 -12.12
CA TYR A 124 -8.67 0.87 -10.75
C TYR A 124 -8.00 -0.17 -9.88
N VAL A 125 -7.12 0.30 -9.01
CA VAL A 125 -6.44 -0.50 -8.01
C VAL A 125 -6.83 0.04 -6.64
N ASP A 126 -7.36 -0.83 -5.81
CA ASP A 126 -7.58 -0.50 -4.41
C ASP A 126 -6.29 -0.77 -3.64
N HIS A 127 -5.92 0.17 -2.80
CA HIS A 127 -4.70 0.09 -2.05
C HIS A 127 -4.90 0.47 -0.58
N GLY A 128 -4.05 -0.06 0.29
CA GLY A 128 -4.00 0.34 1.69
C GLY A 128 -2.58 0.25 2.22
N ALA A 129 -2.17 1.28 2.97
CA ALA A 129 -0.90 1.36 3.67
C ALA A 129 -1.16 1.44 5.18
N PHE A 130 -0.55 0.55 5.94
CA PHE A 130 -0.82 0.34 7.35
C PHE A 130 0.48 0.47 8.15
N PRO A 131 0.53 1.34 9.17
CA PRO A 131 1.72 1.53 9.97
C PRO A 131 2.02 0.31 10.84
N LEU A 132 3.31 0.04 11.03
CA LEU A 132 3.83 -0.88 12.03
C LEU A 132 4.83 -0.12 12.91
N SER A 133 4.93 -0.52 14.18
CA SER A 133 5.80 0.13 15.15
C SER A 133 6.48 -0.90 16.05
N SER A 134 7.80 -0.96 16.00
CA SER A 134 8.57 -1.89 16.83
C SER A 134 8.56 -1.52 18.30
N ASP A 135 8.56 -0.23 18.61
CA ASP A 135 8.61 0.33 19.97
C ASP A 135 7.26 0.84 20.50
N GLY A 136 6.23 0.91 19.65
CA GLY A 136 4.91 1.43 19.97
C GLY A 136 4.82 2.96 19.96
N VAL A 137 5.88 3.66 19.59
CA VAL A 137 5.97 5.13 19.56
C VAL A 137 6.18 5.66 18.16
N VAL A 138 7.15 5.09 17.42
CA VAL A 138 7.52 5.53 16.09
C VAL A 138 7.05 4.49 15.07
N VAL A 139 6.53 4.95 13.95
CA VAL A 139 6.26 4.09 12.79
C VAL A 139 7.59 3.87 12.07
N ASP A 140 8.11 2.66 12.15
CA ASP A 140 9.39 2.26 11.57
C ASP A 140 9.22 1.34 10.36
N ARG A 141 7.98 0.93 10.08
CA ARG A 141 7.68 0.05 8.96
C ARG A 141 6.25 0.28 8.46
N ILE A 142 6.02 0.01 7.19
CA ILE A 142 4.70 0.01 6.57
C ILE A 142 4.46 -1.36 5.96
N ILE A 143 3.27 -1.93 6.20
CA ILE A 143 2.71 -3.03 5.41
C ILE A 143 1.66 -2.46 4.48
N GLU A 144 1.77 -2.79 3.22
CA GLU A 144 0.95 -2.24 2.15
C GLU A 144 0.30 -3.37 1.36
N ILE A 145 -0.89 -3.13 0.85
CA ILE A 145 -1.58 -4.06 -0.04
C ILE A 145 -2.08 -3.30 -1.27
N GLU A 146 -1.89 -3.91 -2.43
CA GLU A 146 -2.44 -3.45 -3.70
C GLU A 146 -3.28 -4.56 -4.32
N ASP A 147 -4.56 -4.31 -4.50
CA ASP A 147 -5.48 -5.29 -5.09
C ASP A 147 -5.43 -5.23 -6.61
N TRP A 148 -4.55 -6.03 -7.17
CA TRP A 148 -4.38 -6.22 -8.61
C TRP A 148 -5.24 -7.35 -9.19
N SER A 149 -6.20 -7.87 -8.44
CA SER A 149 -6.96 -9.06 -8.82
C SER A 149 -7.75 -8.88 -10.13
N GLU A 150 -8.19 -7.67 -10.44
CA GLU A 150 -8.91 -7.36 -11.68
C GLU A 150 -8.02 -7.34 -12.93
N ILE A 151 -6.70 -7.23 -12.76
CA ILE A 151 -5.74 -7.13 -13.87
C ILE A 151 -4.70 -8.25 -13.87
N ARG A 152 -4.88 -9.24 -13.01
CA ARG A 152 -4.00 -10.41 -12.94
C ARG A 152 -4.04 -11.18 -14.26
N GLY A 153 -2.85 -11.46 -14.80
CA GLY A 153 -2.70 -12.16 -16.10
C GLY A 153 -2.58 -11.25 -17.31
N VAL A 154 -2.66 -9.94 -17.14
CA VAL A 154 -2.20 -9.00 -18.17
C VAL A 154 -0.69 -8.92 -18.05
N VAL A 155 0.03 -9.69 -18.87
CA VAL A 155 1.47 -9.55 -19.00
C VAL A 155 1.73 -8.22 -19.69
N LEU A 156 2.31 -7.28 -18.99
CA LEU A 156 2.80 -6.02 -19.56
C LEU A 156 4.05 -6.32 -20.38
N THR A 157 3.83 -6.84 -21.61
CA THR A 157 4.90 -7.10 -22.56
C THR A 157 5.24 -5.82 -23.30
N GLY A 158 6.33 -5.18 -22.94
CA GLY A 158 6.94 -4.08 -23.69
C GLY A 158 7.03 -2.79 -22.88
N LEU A 159 7.89 -2.70 -22.16
CA LEU A 159 9.03 -1.90 -21.81
C LEU A 159 9.02 -0.37 -21.85
N ASP A 160 7.94 0.26 -22.02
CA ASP A 160 7.81 1.56 -21.38
C ASP A 160 6.99 1.29 -20.11
N LEU A 161 7.68 1.26 -18.98
CA LEU A 161 7.08 1.03 -17.68
C LEU A 161 5.79 1.85 -17.59
N PRO A 162 4.69 1.24 -17.13
CA PRO A 162 3.42 1.92 -17.13
C PRO A 162 3.58 3.23 -16.40
N ILE A 163 3.26 4.32 -17.08
CA ILE A 163 3.20 5.64 -16.48
C ILE A 163 1.99 5.59 -15.56
N TRP A 164 2.23 5.37 -14.27
CA TRP A 164 1.21 5.42 -13.25
C TRP A 164 0.75 6.87 -13.12
N GLN A 165 -0.37 7.21 -13.71
CA GLN A 165 -1.04 8.46 -13.46
C GLN A 165 -2.03 8.23 -12.32
N PHE A 166 -1.69 8.72 -11.15
CA PHE A 166 -2.58 8.74 -9.99
C PHE A 166 -3.53 9.91 -10.15
N GLU A 167 -4.69 9.67 -10.73
CA GLU A 167 -5.78 10.60 -10.66
C GLU A 167 -6.65 10.22 -9.45
N PRO A 168 -6.80 11.12 -8.47
CA PRO A 168 -7.84 10.93 -7.47
C PRO A 168 -9.18 10.85 -8.19
N LEU A 169 -10.03 9.89 -7.82
CA LEU A 169 -11.34 9.73 -8.43
C LEU A 169 -12.11 11.05 -8.36
N PRO A 170 -12.62 11.58 -9.48
CA PRO A 170 -13.42 12.79 -9.46
C PRO A 170 -14.63 12.58 -8.55
N GLY A 171 -14.75 13.41 -7.51
CA GLY A 171 -15.91 13.48 -6.63
C GLY A 171 -15.89 12.58 -5.39
N ARG A 172 -14.90 11.73 -5.19
CA ARG A 172 -14.74 11.01 -3.92
C ARG A 172 -13.50 11.49 -3.19
N ARG A 173 -13.70 12.34 -2.21
CA ARG A 173 -12.64 12.68 -1.27
C ARG A 173 -12.22 11.40 -0.58
N ILE A 174 -10.93 11.06 -0.63
CA ILE A 174 -10.33 10.16 0.35
C ILE A 174 -10.84 10.69 1.68
N ALA A 175 -11.49 9.84 2.46
CA ALA A 175 -12.14 10.28 3.68
C ALA A 175 -11.16 11.07 4.56
N GLU A 176 -11.20 12.39 4.45
CA GLU A 176 -10.45 13.33 5.29
C GLU A 176 -11.11 13.51 6.66
N LYS A 177 -12.09 12.65 6.95
CA LYS A 177 -12.76 12.70 8.24
C LYS A 177 -12.68 11.34 8.90
N LEU A 178 -11.67 11.18 9.73
CA LEU A 178 -11.80 10.56 11.06
C LEU A 178 -10.72 11.09 11.97
#